data_e3920fe73f679536d12cf2e2b02d7332
#
_entry.id   e3920fe73f679536d12cf2e2b02d7332
#
_cell.length_a   1.000
_cell.length_b   1.000
_cell.length_c   1.000
_cell.angle_alpha   90.00
_cell.angle_beta   90.00
_cell.angle_gamma   90.00
#
_symmetry.space_group_name_H-M   'P 1'
#
loop_
_entity.id
_entity.type
_entity.pdbx_description
1 polymer ?
#
loop_
_entity_poly.entity_id
_entity_poly.type
_entity_poly.pdbx_seq_one_letter_code
_entity_poly.pdbx_strand_id
1 'polypeptide(L)'
;MTRLQTAVATSLLAIALAFVSGLAAQTSPANGSDLKACKLMPTLELESAFGGKVANPHGFDGDSSICTANIGALAVKLQSAPPGTSGLPTSIPQGLAGARMMLGVAKQTPGTNTKDFGKVGCLSMKMTKGFDGKPLPKPLLTTSCFLVEGGYLNMSVSGKNPKQGSFDVVKVLLEKAAAKR
;
A
#
# COMPACT_ATOMS: atom_id res chain seq x y z
N MET A 1 47.33 4.87 39.07
CA MET A 1 46.24 4.15 38.40
C MET A 1 45.02 5.08 38.35
N THR A 2 44.96 5.97 37.40
CA THR A 2 43.75 6.82 37.16
C THR A 2 44.06 7.77 36.03
N ARG A 3 43.79 7.36 34.79
CA ARG A 3 43.70 8.25 33.58
C ARG A 3 43.38 7.38 32.34
N LEU A 4 42.18 6.74 32.30
CA LEU A 4 41.74 6.05 31.04
C LEU A 4 40.21 5.93 30.98
N GLN A 5 39.43 6.89 31.47
CA GLN A 5 37.97 6.81 31.40
C GLN A 5 37.26 8.07 30.84
N THR A 6 37.96 9.03 30.25
CA THR A 6 37.34 10.28 29.79
C THR A 6 37.30 10.48 28.27
N ALA A 7 37.64 9.48 27.47
CA ALA A 7 37.71 9.64 26.01
C ALA A 7 36.61 8.94 25.19
N VAL A 8 35.63 8.31 25.82
CA VAL A 8 34.56 7.53 25.10
C VAL A 8 33.20 8.23 25.11
N ALA A 9 33.00 9.28 25.90
CA ALA A 9 31.70 9.93 26.07
C ALA A 9 31.39 11.06 25.06
N THR A 10 32.33 11.46 24.21
CA THR A 10 32.15 12.61 23.31
C THR A 10 31.85 12.23 21.85
N SER A 11 31.93 10.95 21.48
CA SER A 11 31.68 10.55 20.08
C SER A 11 30.25 10.08 19.79
N LEU A 12 29.38 9.94 20.78
CA LEU A 12 28.00 9.48 20.59
C LEU A 12 26.97 10.62 20.43
N LEU A 13 27.37 11.88 20.63
CA LEU A 13 26.45 13.00 20.52
C LEU A 13 26.42 13.65 19.13
N ALA A 14 27.34 13.30 18.25
CA ALA A 14 27.43 13.87 16.90
C ALA A 14 26.57 13.16 15.85
N ILE A 15 26.04 11.95 16.15
CA ILE A 15 25.24 11.18 15.18
C ILE A 15 23.73 11.46 15.30
N ALA A 16 23.28 12.04 16.40
CA ALA A 16 21.86 12.30 16.63
C ALA A 16 21.32 13.58 15.98
N LEU A 17 22.17 14.46 15.45
CA LEU A 17 21.77 15.75 14.85
C LEU A 17 21.68 15.74 13.32
N ALA A 18 22.07 14.66 12.65
CA ALA A 18 22.02 14.56 11.19
C ALA A 18 20.68 14.03 10.66
N PHE A 19 19.76 13.57 11.51
CA PHE A 19 18.47 12.99 11.09
C PHE A 19 17.29 13.97 11.10
N VAL A 20 17.45 15.21 11.51
CA VAL A 20 16.33 16.17 11.63
C VAL A 20 16.26 17.15 10.46
N SER A 21 17.24 17.19 9.55
CA SER A 21 17.28 18.15 8.44
C SER A 21 16.70 17.63 7.11
N GLY A 22 16.05 16.47 7.11
CA GLY A 22 15.47 15.84 5.91
C GLY A 22 13.96 16.05 5.72
N LEU A 23 13.31 16.93 6.49
CA LEU A 23 11.87 17.18 6.39
C LEU A 23 11.57 18.56 5.78
N ALA A 24 12.05 18.84 4.61
CA ALA A 24 11.54 19.99 3.85
C ALA A 24 11.90 19.90 2.37
N ALA A 25 11.31 18.98 1.68
CA ALA A 25 10.93 19.16 0.28
C ALA A 25 9.63 18.36 0.08
N GLN A 26 8.52 18.89 0.56
CA GLN A 26 7.23 18.55 -0.02
C GLN A 26 7.25 19.13 -1.43
N THR A 27 7.86 18.40 -2.36
CA THR A 27 7.59 18.61 -3.78
C THR A 27 6.08 18.47 -3.93
N SER A 28 5.44 19.52 -4.42
CA SER A 28 4.02 19.51 -4.79
C SER A 28 3.74 18.19 -5.52
N PRO A 29 2.70 17.44 -5.16
CA PRO A 29 2.43 16.17 -5.80
C PRO A 29 2.33 16.42 -7.30
N ALA A 30 3.15 15.71 -8.07
CA ALA A 30 3.11 15.78 -9.52
C ALA A 30 1.65 15.58 -9.97
N ASN A 31 1.19 16.39 -10.91
CA ASN A 31 -0.16 16.35 -11.40
C ASN A 31 -0.48 14.91 -11.82
N GLY A 32 -1.41 14.23 -11.13
CA GLY A 32 -1.64 12.80 -11.23
C GLY A 32 -1.94 12.27 -12.62
N SER A 33 -2.28 13.16 -13.56
CA SER A 33 -2.60 12.83 -14.97
C SER A 33 -1.42 12.25 -15.75
N ASP A 34 -0.18 12.56 -15.37
CA ASP A 34 0.99 12.12 -16.14
C ASP A 34 1.61 10.81 -15.60
N LEU A 35 1.14 10.32 -14.47
CA LEU A 35 1.66 9.12 -13.84
C LEU A 35 1.03 7.87 -14.44
N LYS A 36 1.86 6.89 -14.80
CA LYS A 36 1.41 5.66 -15.47
C LYS A 36 0.34 4.90 -14.69
N ALA A 37 0.52 4.73 -13.39
CA ALA A 37 -0.47 4.07 -12.52
C ALA A 37 -1.77 4.87 -12.41
N CYS A 38 -1.71 6.20 -12.34
CA CYS A 38 -2.89 7.04 -12.28
C CYS A 38 -3.73 7.00 -13.57
N LYS A 39 -3.10 6.82 -14.73
CA LYS A 39 -3.83 6.61 -16.00
C LYS A 39 -4.65 5.32 -16.01
N LEU A 40 -4.19 4.31 -15.28
CA LEU A 40 -4.89 3.03 -15.15
C LEU A 40 -6.01 3.05 -14.11
N MET A 41 -6.07 4.07 -13.23
CA MET A 41 -7.05 4.10 -12.15
C MET A 41 -8.48 4.15 -12.70
N PRO A 42 -9.35 3.21 -12.31
CA PRO A 42 -10.72 3.13 -12.80
C PRO A 42 -11.63 4.06 -11.99
N THR A 43 -11.50 5.37 -12.17
CA THR A 43 -12.14 6.40 -11.33
C THR A 43 -13.68 6.32 -11.34
N LEU A 44 -14.30 6.17 -12.51
CA LEU A 44 -15.75 6.05 -12.62
C LEU A 44 -16.30 4.80 -11.96
N GLU A 45 -15.60 3.68 -12.14
CA GLU A 45 -15.95 2.40 -11.53
C GLU A 45 -15.77 2.43 -9.99
N LEU A 46 -14.72 3.11 -9.52
CA LEU A 46 -14.48 3.35 -8.10
C LEU A 46 -15.60 4.21 -7.49
N GLU A 47 -15.98 5.29 -8.15
CA GLU A 47 -17.09 6.15 -7.72
C GLU A 47 -18.42 5.38 -7.67
N SER A 48 -18.70 4.56 -8.67
CA SER A 48 -19.89 3.71 -8.72
C SER A 48 -19.88 2.65 -7.61
N ALA A 49 -18.75 1.99 -7.37
CA ALA A 49 -18.66 0.91 -6.40
C ALA A 49 -18.79 1.42 -4.95
N PHE A 50 -18.21 2.56 -4.64
CA PHE A 50 -18.09 3.06 -3.26
C PHE A 50 -19.01 4.25 -2.94
N GLY A 51 -19.73 4.78 -3.93
CA GLY A 51 -20.75 5.81 -3.70
C GLY A 51 -20.19 7.19 -3.33
N GLY A 52 -19.07 7.59 -3.93
CA GLY A 52 -18.43 8.88 -3.67
C GLY A 52 -17.57 9.34 -4.83
N LYS A 53 -17.14 10.59 -4.81
CA LYS A 53 -16.21 11.11 -5.81
C LYS A 53 -14.78 10.72 -5.49
N VAL A 54 -14.03 10.33 -6.51
CA VAL A 54 -12.58 10.12 -6.41
C VAL A 54 -11.91 11.47 -6.29
N ALA A 55 -11.27 11.69 -5.15
CA ALA A 55 -10.55 12.93 -4.87
C ALA A 55 -9.05 12.73 -4.99
N ASN A 56 -8.39 13.71 -5.62
CA ASN A 56 -6.94 13.85 -5.65
C ASN A 56 -6.16 12.59 -6.07
N PRO A 57 -6.43 11.99 -7.26
CA PRO A 57 -5.55 10.95 -7.75
C PRO A 57 -4.16 11.54 -8.00
N HIS A 58 -3.16 11.03 -7.28
CA HIS A 58 -1.79 11.52 -7.36
C HIS A 58 -0.79 10.39 -7.20
N GLY A 59 0.41 10.58 -7.74
CA GLY A 59 1.51 9.65 -7.54
C GLY A 59 2.06 9.71 -6.12
N PHE A 60 2.62 8.62 -5.67
CA PHE A 60 3.24 8.52 -4.36
C PHE A 60 4.72 8.90 -4.46
N ASP A 61 5.12 10.01 -3.82
CA ASP A 61 6.51 10.48 -3.74
C ASP A 61 7.24 10.57 -5.11
N GLY A 62 6.51 10.96 -6.17
CA GLY A 62 7.07 11.05 -7.52
C GLY A 62 7.20 9.70 -8.25
N ASP A 63 6.84 8.58 -7.63
CA ASP A 63 6.85 7.26 -8.26
C ASP A 63 5.63 7.09 -9.17
N SER A 64 5.88 7.07 -10.48
CA SER A 64 4.85 6.88 -11.51
C SER A 64 4.22 5.47 -11.49
N SER A 65 4.82 4.52 -10.78
CA SER A 65 4.30 3.16 -10.63
C SER A 65 3.18 3.05 -9.58
N ILE A 66 2.99 4.07 -8.76
CA ILE A 66 2.00 4.09 -7.68
C ILE A 66 1.08 5.30 -7.85
N CYS A 67 -0.22 5.06 -7.79
CA CYS A 67 -1.25 6.09 -7.72
C CYS A 67 -2.09 5.92 -6.46
N THR A 68 -2.33 7.01 -5.76
CA THR A 68 -3.21 7.06 -4.59
C THR A 68 -4.38 8.00 -4.84
N ALA A 69 -5.54 7.67 -4.28
CA ALA A 69 -6.74 8.50 -4.33
C ALA A 69 -7.59 8.27 -3.08
N ASN A 70 -8.50 9.18 -2.80
CA ASN A 70 -9.46 9.03 -1.71
C ASN A 70 -10.90 9.02 -2.26
N ILE A 71 -11.76 8.23 -1.62
CA ILE A 71 -13.21 8.22 -1.87
C ILE A 71 -13.89 8.33 -0.49
N GLY A 72 -14.26 9.55 -0.10
CA GLY A 72 -14.71 9.79 1.26
C GLY A 72 -13.63 9.36 2.28
N ALA A 73 -13.99 8.41 3.14
CA ALA A 73 -13.08 7.87 4.16
C ALA A 73 -12.22 6.67 3.70
N LEU A 74 -12.32 6.30 2.42
CA LEU A 74 -11.52 5.20 1.86
C LEU A 74 -10.27 5.76 1.19
N ALA A 75 -9.15 5.11 1.41
CA ALA A 75 -7.93 5.30 0.65
C ALA A 75 -7.79 4.18 -0.39
N VAL A 76 -7.57 4.55 -1.63
CA VAL A 76 -7.34 3.63 -2.74
C VAL A 76 -5.91 3.80 -3.23
N LYS A 77 -5.20 2.69 -3.43
CA LYS A 77 -3.86 2.68 -3.99
C LYS A 77 -3.83 1.70 -5.17
N LEU A 78 -3.33 2.14 -6.30
CA LEU A 78 -3.04 1.33 -7.46
C LEU A 78 -1.53 1.33 -7.70
N GLN A 79 -0.94 0.15 -7.81
CA GLN A 79 0.47 -0.04 -8.14
C GLN A 79 0.59 -0.83 -9.44
N SER A 80 1.43 -0.37 -10.35
CA SER A 80 1.71 -1.03 -11.64
C SER A 80 3.22 -1.18 -11.82
N ALA A 81 3.66 -2.37 -12.23
CA ALA A 81 5.07 -2.59 -12.53
C ALA A 81 5.22 -3.51 -13.76
N PRO A 82 6.31 -3.35 -14.55
CA PRO A 82 6.62 -4.24 -15.65
C PRO A 82 6.80 -5.70 -15.22
N PRO A 83 6.65 -6.67 -16.14
CA PRO A 83 7.00 -8.06 -15.88
C PRO A 83 8.45 -8.19 -15.42
N GLY A 84 8.71 -9.09 -14.46
CA GLY A 84 10.07 -9.36 -13.98
C GLY A 84 10.66 -8.28 -13.05
N THR A 85 9.87 -7.31 -12.61
CA THR A 85 10.33 -6.35 -11.58
C THR A 85 10.75 -7.08 -10.31
N SER A 86 12.00 -6.85 -9.88
CA SER A 86 12.57 -7.50 -8.70
C SER A 86 11.74 -7.23 -7.44
N GLY A 87 11.59 -8.26 -6.60
CA GLY A 87 10.85 -8.16 -5.34
C GLY A 87 9.33 -8.29 -5.47
N LEU A 88 8.79 -8.34 -6.69
CA LEU A 88 7.36 -8.57 -6.90
C LEU A 88 7.07 -10.04 -7.25
N PRO A 89 5.87 -10.56 -6.90
CA PRO A 89 5.51 -11.94 -7.22
C PRO A 89 5.37 -12.12 -8.73
N THR A 90 5.79 -13.29 -9.21
CA THR A 90 5.68 -13.69 -10.61
C THR A 90 4.50 -14.66 -10.85
N SER A 91 3.84 -15.10 -9.78
CA SER A 91 2.64 -15.93 -9.84
C SER A 91 1.68 -15.62 -8.69
N ILE A 92 0.39 -15.94 -8.88
CA ILE A 92 -0.62 -15.75 -7.84
C ILE A 92 -0.31 -16.57 -6.58
N PRO A 93 0.02 -17.88 -6.66
CA PRO A 93 0.38 -18.66 -5.47
C PRO A 93 1.58 -18.08 -4.72
N GLN A 94 2.62 -17.60 -5.43
CA GLN A 94 3.79 -16.98 -4.81
C GLN A 94 3.41 -15.69 -4.05
N GLY A 95 2.60 -14.83 -4.66
CA GLY A 95 2.15 -13.60 -4.02
C GLY A 95 1.30 -13.86 -2.78
N LEU A 96 0.39 -14.83 -2.83
CA LEU A 96 -0.43 -15.22 -1.68
C LEU A 96 0.40 -15.89 -0.58
N ALA A 97 1.40 -16.70 -0.93
CA ALA A 97 2.32 -17.29 0.03
C ALA A 97 3.17 -16.22 0.72
N GLY A 98 3.74 -15.26 -0.03
CA GLY A 98 4.47 -14.14 0.51
C GLY A 98 3.62 -13.28 1.46
N ALA A 99 2.39 -12.97 1.06
CA ALA A 99 1.45 -12.25 1.90
C ALA A 99 1.15 -13.00 3.22
N ARG A 100 0.89 -14.31 3.15
CA ARG A 100 0.68 -15.15 4.34
C ARG A 100 1.89 -15.20 5.25
N MET A 101 3.10 -15.26 4.69
CA MET A 101 4.34 -15.26 5.46
C MET A 101 4.53 -13.94 6.19
N MET A 102 4.37 -12.80 5.51
CA MET A 102 4.46 -11.48 6.14
C MET A 102 3.44 -11.29 7.26
N LEU A 103 2.22 -11.80 7.07
CA LEU A 103 1.14 -11.73 8.06
C LEU A 103 1.33 -12.74 9.19
N GLY A 104 1.94 -13.91 8.92
CA GLY A 104 2.30 -14.92 9.93
C GLY A 104 3.41 -14.43 10.86
N VAL A 105 4.35 -13.62 10.36
CA VAL A 105 5.37 -12.94 11.18
C VAL A 105 4.73 -11.84 12.03
N ALA A 106 3.73 -11.15 11.49
CA ALA A 106 2.91 -10.21 12.26
C ALA A 106 1.79 -10.97 13.03
N LYS A 107 2.15 -11.86 13.97
CA LYS A 107 1.23 -12.61 14.86
C LYS A 107 0.13 -11.76 15.55
N GLN A 108 0.00 -10.50 15.19
CA GLN A 108 -0.83 -9.48 15.82
C GLN A 108 -2.05 -9.08 14.98
N THR A 109 -2.31 -9.74 13.84
CA THR A 109 -3.42 -9.35 12.96
C THR A 109 -4.43 -10.52 12.82
N PRO A 110 -5.25 -10.79 13.82
CA PRO A 110 -6.36 -11.73 13.66
C PRO A 110 -7.31 -11.19 12.59
N GLY A 111 -7.73 -12.04 11.67
CA GLY A 111 -8.69 -11.68 10.62
C GLY A 111 -8.07 -11.39 9.24
N THR A 112 -6.92 -11.98 8.94
CA THR A 112 -6.41 -12.02 7.56
C THR A 112 -7.03 -13.17 6.80
N ASN A 113 -7.64 -12.84 5.67
CA ASN A 113 -8.18 -13.80 4.72
C ASN A 113 -7.47 -13.65 3.38
N THR A 114 -7.30 -14.78 2.69
CA THR A 114 -6.78 -14.80 1.31
C THR A 114 -7.73 -15.56 0.42
N LYS A 115 -7.88 -15.14 -0.84
CA LYS A 115 -8.69 -15.83 -1.84
C LYS A 115 -7.94 -15.84 -3.16
N ASP A 116 -7.90 -17.02 -3.78
CA ASP A 116 -7.36 -17.22 -5.11
C ASP A 116 -8.53 -17.32 -6.10
N PHE A 117 -8.52 -16.47 -7.11
CA PHE A 117 -9.48 -16.46 -8.22
C PHE A 117 -8.85 -16.97 -9.53
N GLY A 118 -7.72 -17.66 -9.45
CA GLY A 118 -6.94 -18.13 -10.60
C GLY A 118 -6.03 -17.05 -11.18
N LYS A 119 -6.57 -16.06 -11.89
CA LYS A 119 -5.80 -14.94 -12.46
C LYS A 119 -5.58 -13.78 -11.49
N VAL A 120 -6.35 -13.71 -10.42
CA VAL A 120 -6.28 -12.65 -9.40
C VAL A 120 -6.16 -13.27 -8.02
N GLY A 121 -5.14 -12.86 -7.28
CA GLY A 121 -4.98 -13.18 -5.87
C GLY A 121 -5.46 -12.01 -5.02
N CYS A 122 -6.24 -12.27 -3.98
CA CYS A 122 -6.72 -11.25 -3.06
C CYS A 122 -6.35 -11.60 -1.61
N LEU A 123 -6.13 -10.55 -0.83
CA LEU A 123 -5.95 -10.66 0.61
C LEU A 123 -6.72 -9.53 1.32
N SER A 124 -7.24 -9.80 2.50
CA SER A 124 -7.77 -8.77 3.39
C SER A 124 -7.09 -8.86 4.75
N MET A 125 -6.87 -7.71 5.36
CA MET A 125 -6.22 -7.56 6.63
C MET A 125 -6.99 -6.56 7.50
N LYS A 126 -7.25 -6.94 8.75
CA LYS A 126 -7.89 -6.07 9.75
C LYS A 126 -6.84 -5.63 10.76
N MET A 127 -6.45 -4.37 10.72
CA MET A 127 -5.52 -3.79 11.69
C MET A 127 -6.30 -3.20 12.86
N THR A 128 -5.96 -3.63 14.07
CA THR A 128 -6.52 -3.10 15.33
C THR A 128 -5.55 -2.20 16.08
N LYS A 129 -4.28 -2.21 15.66
CA LYS A 129 -3.20 -1.38 16.22
C LYS A 129 -2.51 -0.61 15.10
N GLY A 130 -2.06 0.59 15.39
CA GLY A 130 -1.20 1.37 14.52
C GLY A 130 0.22 0.81 14.44
N PHE A 131 1.04 1.38 13.57
CA PHE A 131 2.46 1.01 13.45
C PHE A 131 3.27 1.33 14.72
N ASP A 132 2.79 2.25 15.55
CA ASP A 132 3.33 2.58 16.87
C ASP A 132 2.90 1.60 17.97
N GLY A 133 2.17 0.54 17.63
CA GLY A 133 1.65 -0.48 18.54
C GLY A 133 0.41 -0.05 19.32
N LYS A 134 -0.04 1.20 19.24
CA LYS A 134 -1.21 1.70 19.95
C LYS A 134 -2.51 1.21 19.33
N PRO A 135 -3.53 0.94 20.13
CA PRO A 135 -4.85 0.57 19.63
C PRO A 135 -5.42 1.66 18.72
N LEU A 136 -5.96 1.25 17.56
CA LEU A 136 -6.72 2.15 16.71
C LEU A 136 -8.12 2.38 17.30
N PRO A 137 -8.65 3.62 17.26
CA PRO A 137 -10.01 3.92 17.76
C PRO A 137 -11.09 3.09 17.03
N LYS A 138 -10.86 2.78 15.77
CA LYS A 138 -11.65 1.85 14.96
C LYS A 138 -10.70 0.98 14.14
N PRO A 139 -10.97 -0.32 13.98
CA PRO A 139 -10.18 -1.17 13.12
C PRO A 139 -10.10 -0.63 11.70
N LEU A 140 -8.91 -0.71 11.09
CA LEU A 140 -8.69 -0.41 9.69
C LEU A 140 -8.74 -1.71 8.90
N LEU A 141 -9.67 -1.82 7.95
CA LEU A 141 -9.72 -2.92 7.02
C LEU A 141 -9.01 -2.52 5.73
N THR A 142 -8.07 -3.34 5.28
CA THR A 142 -7.44 -3.23 3.96
C THR A 142 -7.76 -4.47 3.16
N THR A 143 -8.31 -4.29 1.97
CA THR A 143 -8.47 -5.34 0.97
C THR A 143 -7.57 -5.02 -0.21
N SER A 144 -6.75 -5.97 -0.61
CA SER A 144 -5.80 -5.83 -1.70
C SER A 144 -5.96 -7.01 -2.66
N CYS A 145 -6.07 -6.72 -3.96
CA CYS A 145 -6.07 -7.71 -5.01
C CYS A 145 -4.93 -7.43 -5.98
N PHE A 146 -4.31 -8.47 -6.53
CA PHE A 146 -3.22 -8.34 -7.48
C PHE A 146 -3.33 -9.36 -8.61
N LEU A 147 -2.78 -9.00 -9.75
CA LEU A 147 -2.55 -9.88 -10.89
C LEU A 147 -1.09 -9.76 -11.36
N VAL A 148 -0.62 -10.76 -12.07
CA VAL A 148 0.78 -10.83 -12.55
C VAL A 148 0.87 -10.98 -14.06
N GLU A 149 -0.22 -11.31 -14.74
CA GLU A 149 -0.29 -11.46 -16.19
C GLU A 149 -0.10 -10.09 -16.88
N GLY A 150 0.84 -9.99 -17.81
CA GLY A 150 1.20 -8.73 -18.47
C GLY A 150 1.92 -7.73 -17.57
N GLY A 151 2.47 -8.17 -16.44
CA GLY A 151 3.13 -7.38 -15.42
C GLY A 151 2.31 -7.29 -14.14
N TYR A 152 2.97 -6.85 -13.07
CA TYR A 152 2.31 -6.72 -11.77
C TYR A 152 1.33 -5.54 -11.75
N LEU A 153 0.12 -5.78 -11.29
CA LEU A 153 -0.86 -4.76 -10.96
C LEU A 153 -1.51 -5.12 -9.62
N ASN A 154 -1.52 -4.17 -8.71
CA ASN A 154 -2.13 -4.33 -7.39
C ASN A 154 -3.06 -3.16 -7.10
N MET A 155 -4.25 -3.46 -6.63
CA MET A 155 -5.18 -2.46 -6.10
C MET A 155 -5.47 -2.76 -4.64
N SER A 156 -5.28 -1.77 -3.79
CA SER A 156 -5.60 -1.84 -2.37
C SER A 156 -6.64 -0.78 -2.02
N VAL A 157 -7.64 -1.19 -1.25
CA VAL A 157 -8.66 -0.30 -0.69
C VAL A 157 -8.62 -0.42 0.82
N SER A 158 -8.40 0.70 1.50
CA SER A 158 -8.28 0.78 2.95
C SER A 158 -9.32 1.72 3.52
N GLY A 159 -9.94 1.34 4.63
CA GLY A 159 -10.93 2.18 5.30
C GLY A 159 -11.44 1.61 6.60
N LYS A 160 -12.33 2.34 7.24
CA LYS A 160 -12.91 1.97 8.55
C LYS A 160 -14.25 1.24 8.41
N ASN A 161 -14.85 1.24 7.22
CA ASN A 161 -16.13 0.58 6.98
C ASN A 161 -15.87 -0.85 6.46
N PRO A 162 -16.28 -1.91 7.18
CA PRO A 162 -16.00 -3.30 6.79
C PRO A 162 -16.80 -3.76 5.55
N LYS A 163 -17.86 -3.05 5.16
CA LYS A 163 -18.65 -3.39 3.97
C LYS A 163 -18.01 -2.94 2.66
N GLN A 164 -17.06 -2.03 2.73
CA GLN A 164 -16.35 -1.50 1.58
C GLN A 164 -15.02 -2.25 1.43
N GLY A 165 -14.70 -2.70 0.24
CA GLY A 165 -13.47 -3.44 -0.04
C GLY A 165 -13.62 -4.97 0.03
N SER A 166 -14.79 -5.50 -0.35
CA SER A 166 -14.93 -6.94 -0.56
C SER A 166 -13.98 -7.43 -1.65
N PHE A 167 -13.52 -8.68 -1.57
CA PHE A 167 -12.67 -9.28 -2.58
C PHE A 167 -13.25 -9.16 -4.00
N ASP A 168 -14.53 -9.41 -4.16
CA ASP A 168 -15.19 -9.39 -5.47
C ASP A 168 -15.22 -7.98 -6.06
N VAL A 169 -15.47 -6.95 -5.24
CA VAL A 169 -15.46 -5.55 -5.67
C VAL A 169 -14.06 -5.13 -6.09
N VAL A 170 -13.05 -5.36 -5.24
CA VAL A 170 -11.66 -4.94 -5.53
C VAL A 170 -11.09 -5.72 -6.71
N LYS A 171 -11.43 -7.01 -6.85
CA LYS A 171 -11.08 -7.83 -8.02
C LYS A 171 -11.62 -7.21 -9.31
N VAL A 172 -12.90 -6.90 -9.37
CA VAL A 172 -13.53 -6.29 -10.56
C VAL A 172 -12.88 -4.95 -10.91
N LEU A 173 -12.61 -4.10 -9.92
CA LEU A 173 -11.94 -2.82 -10.13
C LEU A 173 -10.51 -3.00 -10.64
N LEU A 174 -9.77 -3.99 -10.13
CA LEU A 174 -8.44 -4.33 -10.61
C LEU A 174 -8.48 -4.80 -12.08
N GLU A 175 -9.44 -5.64 -12.44
CA GLU A 175 -9.63 -6.11 -13.83
C GLU A 175 -9.99 -4.95 -14.77
N LYS A 176 -10.78 -3.98 -14.32
CA LYS A 176 -11.05 -2.74 -15.08
C LYS A 176 -9.79 -1.89 -15.26
N ALA A 177 -8.94 -1.80 -14.23
CA ALA A 177 -7.64 -1.13 -14.35
C ALA A 177 -6.72 -1.87 -15.33
N ALA A 178 -6.69 -3.19 -15.29
CA ALA A 178 -5.90 -4.02 -16.21
C ALA A 178 -6.33 -3.87 -17.67
N ALA A 179 -7.61 -3.70 -17.94
CA ALA A 179 -8.14 -3.49 -19.28
C ALA A 179 -7.73 -2.14 -19.92
N LYS A 180 -7.16 -1.22 -19.13
CA LYS A 180 -6.62 0.07 -19.61
C LYS A 180 -5.12 0.00 -19.96
N ARG A 181 -4.46 -1.16 -19.78
CA ARG A 181 -3.07 -1.39 -20.19
C ARG A 181 -2.97 -1.56 -21.70
#